data_2613893f675487f00877368bca66ee78
#
_entry.id   2613893f675487f00877368bca66ee78
#
_cell.length_a   1.000
_cell.length_b   1.000
_cell.length_c   1.000
_cell.angle_alpha   90.00
_cell.angle_beta   90.00
_cell.angle_gamma   90.00
#
_symmetry.space_group_name_H-M   'P 1'
#
loop_
_entity.id
_entity.type
_entity.pdbx_description
1 polymer ?
#
loop_
_entity_poly.entity_id
_entity_poly.type
_entity_poly.pdbx_seq_one_letter_code
_entity_poly.pdbx_strand_id
1 'polypeptide(L)'
;MQAARPALAPTWHALEAEPTFAVGDAVACRVDAEHRLRSARTHSAGHLIDVAMQRCGVGLEPTKGYHWATGCYVEYDDSNAETRMTADERAALKPKLQEA
;
A
#
# COMPACT_ATOMS: atom_id res chain seq x y z
N MET A 1 -17.98 15.26 -29.30
CA MET A 1 -18.24 13.82 -29.08
C MET A 1 -17.36 13.34 -27.93
N GLN A 2 -17.92 13.10 -26.77
CA GLN A 2 -17.14 12.53 -25.67
C GLN A 2 -16.92 11.04 -25.95
N ALA A 3 -15.65 10.58 -25.89
CA ALA A 3 -15.35 9.16 -25.92
C ALA A 3 -16.03 8.47 -24.73
N ALA A 4 -16.73 7.35 -24.99
CA ALA A 4 -17.31 6.54 -23.92
C ALA A 4 -16.20 6.12 -22.95
N ARG A 5 -16.38 6.36 -21.64
CA ARG A 5 -15.49 5.83 -20.63
C ARG A 5 -15.54 4.30 -20.71
N PRO A 6 -14.37 3.61 -20.68
CA PRO A 6 -14.38 2.17 -20.61
C PRO A 6 -15.17 1.73 -19.37
N ALA A 7 -16.00 0.69 -19.54
CA ALA A 7 -16.73 0.12 -18.42
C ALA A 7 -15.73 -0.31 -17.34
N LEU A 8 -15.93 0.13 -16.09
CA LEU A 8 -15.13 -0.32 -14.96
C LEU A 8 -15.39 -1.81 -14.75
N ALA A 9 -14.33 -2.55 -14.41
CA ALA A 9 -14.48 -3.94 -14.00
C ALA A 9 -15.47 -4.04 -12.82
N PRO A 10 -16.34 -5.08 -12.77
CA PRO A 10 -17.30 -5.23 -11.70
C PRO A 10 -16.58 -5.38 -10.35
N THR A 11 -17.11 -4.71 -9.34
CA THR A 11 -16.64 -4.84 -7.96
C THR A 11 -17.50 -5.87 -7.24
N TRP A 12 -16.87 -6.84 -6.62
CA TRP A 12 -17.53 -7.89 -5.84
C TRP A 12 -17.52 -7.53 -4.36
N HIS A 13 -18.69 -7.60 -3.73
CA HIS A 13 -18.85 -7.41 -2.30
C HIS A 13 -19.22 -8.74 -1.65
N ALA A 14 -18.37 -9.24 -0.75
CA ALA A 14 -18.70 -10.38 0.08
C ALA A 14 -19.56 -9.91 1.27
N LEU A 15 -20.72 -10.49 1.43
CA LEU A 15 -21.67 -10.14 2.49
C LEU A 15 -21.70 -11.26 3.55
N GLU A 16 -21.88 -10.89 4.80
CA GLU A 16 -22.01 -11.85 5.91
C GLU A 16 -23.39 -12.51 5.95
N ALA A 17 -24.39 -11.87 5.31
CA ALA A 17 -25.77 -12.36 5.25
C ALA A 17 -26.38 -12.06 3.88
N GLU A 18 -27.51 -12.71 3.57
CA GLU A 18 -28.29 -12.42 2.37
C GLU A 18 -28.71 -10.94 2.34
N PRO A 19 -28.51 -10.25 1.21
CA PRO A 19 -28.90 -8.86 1.10
C PRO A 19 -30.43 -8.68 1.16
N THR A 20 -30.86 -7.59 1.76
CA THR A 20 -32.28 -7.19 1.81
C THR A 20 -32.70 -6.34 0.62
N PHE A 21 -31.81 -6.12 -0.32
CA PHE A 21 -32.02 -5.33 -1.53
C PHE A 21 -31.78 -6.18 -2.79
N ALA A 22 -32.31 -5.74 -3.90
CA ALA A 22 -32.22 -6.42 -5.20
C ALA A 22 -31.47 -5.57 -6.23
N VAL A 23 -31.18 -6.19 -7.38
CA VAL A 23 -30.59 -5.47 -8.52
C VAL A 23 -31.52 -4.34 -8.97
N GLY A 24 -30.95 -3.14 -9.10
CA GLY A 24 -31.68 -1.91 -9.47
C GLY A 24 -32.12 -1.07 -8.27
N ASP A 25 -32.02 -1.58 -7.05
CA ASP A 25 -32.33 -0.78 -5.87
C ASP A 25 -31.29 0.29 -5.60
N ALA A 26 -31.74 1.45 -5.13
CA ALA A 26 -30.85 2.48 -4.62
C ALA A 26 -30.35 2.10 -3.22
N VAL A 27 -29.04 2.08 -3.02
CA VAL A 27 -28.41 1.74 -1.73
C VAL A 27 -27.51 2.87 -1.26
N ALA A 28 -27.42 3.06 0.05
CA ALA A 28 -26.47 3.96 0.67
C ALA A 28 -25.26 3.16 1.17
N CYS A 29 -24.08 3.44 0.62
CA CYS A 29 -22.84 2.84 1.08
C CYS A 29 -22.17 3.75 2.12
N ARG A 30 -21.80 3.17 3.25
CA ARG A 30 -21.04 3.86 4.31
C ARG A 30 -19.76 3.09 4.58
N VAL A 31 -18.65 3.81 4.55
CA VAL A 31 -17.33 3.25 4.89
C VAL A 31 -17.05 3.57 6.35
N ASP A 32 -16.49 2.62 7.09
CA ASP A 32 -15.95 2.89 8.43
C ASP A 32 -14.84 3.94 8.31
N ALA A 33 -15.10 5.15 8.82
CA ALA A 33 -14.21 6.28 8.69
C ALA A 33 -12.88 6.09 9.45
N GLU A 34 -12.91 5.47 10.61
CA GLU A 34 -11.72 5.20 11.40
C GLU A 34 -10.82 4.17 10.71
N HIS A 35 -11.40 3.08 10.25
CA HIS A 35 -10.68 2.07 9.49
C HIS A 35 -10.08 2.65 8.21
N ARG A 36 -10.85 3.44 7.47
CA ARG A 36 -10.38 4.11 6.24
C ARG A 36 -9.21 5.04 6.51
N LEU A 37 -9.29 5.85 7.56
CA LEU A 37 -8.22 6.78 7.92
C LEU A 37 -6.95 6.03 8.33
N ARG A 38 -7.07 4.97 9.13
CA ARG A 38 -5.94 4.14 9.54
C ARG A 38 -5.26 3.50 8.34
N SER A 39 -6.03 2.92 7.42
CA SER A 39 -5.51 2.32 6.20
C SER A 39 -4.81 3.34 5.30
N ALA A 40 -5.36 4.54 5.16
CA ALA A 40 -4.75 5.62 4.38
C ALA A 40 -3.42 6.07 4.99
N ARG A 41 -3.34 6.21 6.31
CA ARG A 41 -2.10 6.57 7.03
C ARG A 41 -1.03 5.49 6.89
N THR A 42 -1.41 4.23 7.02
CA THR A 42 -0.48 3.08 6.85
C THR A 42 0.07 3.04 5.43
N HIS A 43 -0.77 3.28 4.43
CA HIS A 43 -0.35 3.36 3.03
C HIS A 43 0.65 4.52 2.82
N SER A 44 0.33 5.71 3.30
CA SER A 44 1.23 6.88 3.21
C SER A 44 2.55 6.66 3.94
N ALA A 45 2.54 5.98 5.08
CA ALA A 45 3.75 5.61 5.81
C ALA A 45 4.67 4.70 4.97
N GLY A 46 4.11 3.78 4.18
CA GLY A 46 4.88 2.97 3.23
C GLY A 46 5.61 3.83 2.19
N HIS A 47 4.94 4.82 1.61
CA HIS A 47 5.58 5.77 0.68
C HIS A 47 6.64 6.64 1.36
N LEU A 48 6.48 7.00 2.62
CA LEU A 48 7.51 7.72 3.38
C LEU A 48 8.77 6.87 3.57
N ILE A 49 8.66 5.56 3.71
CA ILE A 49 9.82 4.66 3.72
C ILE A 49 10.59 4.75 2.41
N ASP A 50 9.91 4.78 1.27
CA ASP A 50 10.56 4.93 -0.03
C ASP A 50 11.35 6.25 -0.12
N VAL A 51 10.77 7.35 0.36
CA VAL A 51 11.46 8.65 0.43
C VAL A 51 12.69 8.59 1.34
N ALA A 52 12.56 7.97 2.51
CA ALA A 52 13.67 7.81 3.44
C ALA A 52 14.79 6.94 2.84
N MET A 53 14.46 5.87 2.14
CA MET A 53 15.42 5.02 1.41
C MET A 53 16.20 5.84 0.38
N GLN A 54 15.52 6.65 -0.42
CA GLN A 54 16.15 7.54 -1.40
C GLN A 54 17.08 8.56 -0.72
N ARG A 55 16.65 9.18 0.38
CA ARG A 55 17.48 10.13 1.14
C ARG A 55 18.72 9.50 1.75
N CYS A 56 18.65 8.24 2.10
CA CYS A 56 19.79 7.46 2.59
C CYS A 56 20.69 6.94 1.45
N GLY A 57 20.37 7.24 0.18
CA GLY A 57 21.16 6.82 -0.97
C GLY A 57 21.00 5.33 -1.32
N VAL A 58 19.92 4.71 -0.88
CA VAL A 58 19.64 3.29 -1.18
C VAL A 58 18.98 3.19 -2.54
N GLY A 59 19.64 2.52 -3.48
CA GLY A 59 19.19 2.34 -4.87
C GLY A 59 18.44 1.02 -5.12
N LEU A 60 17.73 0.49 -4.13
CA LEU A 60 16.93 -0.71 -4.30
C LEU A 60 15.55 -0.37 -4.90
N GLU A 61 15.08 -1.20 -5.82
CA GLU A 61 13.75 -1.04 -6.42
C GLU A 61 12.65 -1.56 -5.47
N PRO A 62 11.61 -0.75 -5.20
CA PRO A 62 10.46 -1.21 -4.43
C PRO A 62 9.64 -2.20 -5.26
N THR A 63 9.26 -3.31 -4.67
CA THR A 63 8.50 -4.37 -5.34
C THR A 63 7.10 -4.53 -4.82
N LYS A 64 6.93 -4.56 -3.50
CA LYS A 64 5.65 -4.90 -2.88
C LYS A 64 5.43 -4.11 -1.59
N GLY A 65 4.20 -3.68 -1.39
CA GLY A 65 3.76 -3.08 -0.14
C GLY A 65 2.59 -3.84 0.46
N TYR A 66 2.60 -3.98 1.78
CA TYR A 66 1.50 -4.50 2.57
C TYR A 66 1.12 -3.46 3.62
N HIS A 67 -0.10 -2.93 3.52
CA HIS A 67 -0.51 -1.73 4.25
C HIS A 67 -1.70 -1.97 5.21
N TRP A 68 -1.80 -3.16 5.76
CA TRP A 68 -2.77 -3.48 6.79
C TRP A 68 -2.26 -3.07 8.17
N ALA A 69 -3.18 -2.78 9.08
CA ALA A 69 -2.84 -2.33 10.43
C ALA A 69 -1.93 -3.31 11.21
N THR A 70 -1.99 -4.60 10.86
CA THR A 70 -1.16 -5.65 11.44
C THR A 70 -0.14 -6.14 10.42
N GLY A 71 1.15 -6.01 10.73
CA GLY A 71 2.23 -6.56 9.92
C GLY A 71 2.50 -5.79 8.62
N CYS A 72 2.34 -4.47 8.63
CA CYS A 72 2.68 -3.64 7.46
C CYS A 72 4.18 -3.69 7.14
N TYR A 73 4.51 -3.76 5.85
CA TYR A 73 5.90 -3.77 5.36
C TYR A 73 5.99 -3.23 3.92
N VAL A 74 7.20 -2.91 3.53
CA VAL A 74 7.58 -2.64 2.13
C VAL A 74 8.74 -3.55 1.78
N GLU A 75 8.68 -4.18 0.62
CA GLU A 75 9.73 -5.04 0.07
C GLU A 75 10.53 -4.30 -0.98
N TYR A 76 11.83 -4.58 -1.02
CA TYR A 76 12.74 -4.09 -2.04
C TYR A 76 13.49 -5.26 -2.68
N ASP A 77 13.75 -5.16 -3.98
CA ASP A 77 14.53 -6.15 -4.71
C ASP A 77 16.02 -5.94 -4.42
N ASP A 78 16.67 -6.92 -3.83
CA ASP A 78 18.11 -6.98 -3.61
C ASP A 78 18.81 -8.08 -4.44
N SER A 79 18.16 -8.57 -5.48
CA SER A 79 18.70 -9.60 -6.36
C SER A 79 19.89 -9.15 -7.20
N ASN A 80 19.99 -7.84 -7.48
CA ASN A 80 21.11 -7.26 -8.21
C ASN A 80 22.37 -7.23 -7.33
N ALA A 81 23.42 -7.92 -7.78
CA ALA A 81 24.70 -8.02 -7.04
C ALA A 81 25.37 -6.66 -6.81
N GLU A 82 25.17 -5.68 -7.72
CA GLU A 82 25.77 -4.33 -7.62
C GLU A 82 25.08 -3.47 -6.56
N THR A 83 23.79 -3.66 -6.31
CA THR A 83 23.00 -2.87 -5.37
C THR A 83 22.66 -3.62 -4.08
N ARG A 84 22.97 -4.92 -4.03
CA ARG A 84 22.71 -5.77 -2.86
C ARG A 84 23.42 -5.26 -1.62
N MET A 85 22.69 -5.12 -0.55
CA MET A 85 23.23 -4.73 0.74
C MET A 85 23.67 -5.93 1.55
N THR A 86 24.81 -5.81 2.22
CA THR A 86 25.26 -6.79 3.23
C THR A 86 24.40 -6.70 4.50
N ALA A 87 24.50 -7.70 5.37
CA ALA A 87 23.79 -7.69 6.65
C ALA A 87 24.20 -6.49 7.53
N ASP A 88 25.50 -6.14 7.52
CA ASP A 88 26.03 -5.00 8.30
C ASP A 88 25.51 -3.67 7.74
N GLU A 89 25.46 -3.51 6.42
CA GLU A 89 24.89 -2.32 5.77
C GLU A 89 23.41 -2.16 6.09
N ARG A 90 22.64 -3.25 6.07
CA ARG A 90 21.21 -3.23 6.46
C ARG A 90 21.03 -2.84 7.93
N ALA A 91 21.87 -3.38 8.82
CA ALA A 91 21.81 -3.02 10.24
C ALA A 91 22.15 -1.54 10.47
N ALA A 92 23.13 -0.99 9.74
CA ALA A 92 23.51 0.41 9.81
C ALA A 92 22.47 1.35 9.19
N LEU A 93 21.67 0.88 8.25
CA LEU A 93 20.64 1.66 7.57
C LEU A 93 19.45 1.99 8.50
N LYS A 94 19.07 1.08 9.36
CA LYS A 94 17.87 1.21 10.21
C LYS A 94 17.81 2.54 10.99
N PRO A 95 18.84 2.94 11.78
CA PRO A 95 18.81 4.23 12.48
C PRO A 95 18.76 5.42 11.52
N LYS A 96 19.44 5.34 10.37
CA LYS A 96 19.40 6.42 9.37
C LYS A 96 18.02 6.63 8.77
N LEU A 97 17.28 5.56 8.53
CA LEU A 97 15.89 5.64 8.05
C LEU A 97 14.96 6.28 9.08
N GLN A 98 15.20 6.05 10.37
CA GLN A 98 14.41 6.65 11.45
C GLN A 98 14.63 8.15 11.59
N GLU A 99 15.78 8.65 11.18
CA GLU A 99 16.14 10.08 11.22
C GLU A 99 15.80 10.82 9.92
N ALA A 100 15.63 10.09 8.84
CA ALA A 100 15.37 10.67 7.53
C ALA A 100 13.92 11.16 7.36
#